data_39aa7e35182ce5d4747bf522957e6ede
#
_entry.id   39aa7e35182ce5d4747bf522957e6ede
#
_cell.length_a   1.000
_cell.length_b   1.000
_cell.length_c   1.000
_cell.angle_alpha   90.00
_cell.angle_beta   90.00
_cell.angle_gamma   90.00
#
_symmetry.space_group_name_H-M   'P 1'
#
loop_
_entity.id
_entity.type
_entity.pdbx_description
1 polymer ?
#
loop_
_entity_poly.entity_id
_entity_poly.type
_entity_poly.pdbx_seq_one_letter_code
_entity_poly.pdbx_strand_id
1 'polypeptide(L)'
;STILNIVKGDTLLLQRTVPYGTNAVVTEVMDEKGVDATTAMTLLQNERLVTVDFDDNAATGAFRYLINNVGRVIDYYVAKNPDKPIDDVFLTGDGALIRGIDGLFKIQLNIQTKIMDSLYNVKFDPKIDLKIYNPVYLISPIGAAFAPMGFRPSEVKSKTGGNTEYAKYCAAAMG
;
A
#
# COMPACT_ATOMS: atom_id res chain seq x y z
N SER A 1 5.90 7.20 -8.52
CA SER A 1 5.75 5.80 -8.99
C SER A 1 5.18 4.93 -7.88
N THR A 2 4.54 3.83 -8.25
CA THR A 2 4.01 2.84 -7.31
C THR A 2 4.72 1.52 -7.51
N ILE A 3 5.17 0.90 -6.42
CA ILE A 3 5.77 -0.43 -6.44
C ILE A 3 4.75 -1.43 -5.92
N LEU A 4 4.44 -2.42 -6.73
CA LEU A 4 3.54 -3.52 -6.40
C LEU A 4 4.36 -4.77 -6.07
N ASN A 5 4.19 -5.31 -4.88
CA ASN A 5 4.82 -6.55 -4.43
C ASN A 5 3.74 -7.59 -4.10
N ILE A 6 3.84 -8.78 -4.68
CA ILE A 6 3.05 -9.95 -4.26
C ILE A 6 3.93 -10.83 -3.41
N VAL A 7 3.51 -11.06 -2.18
CA VAL A 7 4.27 -11.84 -1.19
C VAL A 7 3.43 -12.99 -0.63
N LYS A 8 4.08 -14.07 -0.24
CA LYS A 8 3.49 -15.19 0.48
C LYS A 8 4.40 -15.56 1.65
N GLY A 9 3.94 -15.33 2.87
CA GLY A 9 4.77 -15.45 4.04
C GLY A 9 5.95 -14.49 3.94
N ASP A 10 7.16 -15.04 3.94
CA ASP A 10 8.42 -14.31 3.80
C ASP A 10 8.99 -14.26 2.36
N THR A 11 8.24 -14.76 1.39
CA THR A 11 8.71 -14.90 0.00
C THR A 11 8.06 -13.86 -0.91
N LEU A 12 8.91 -13.07 -1.59
CA LEU A 12 8.49 -12.20 -2.68
C LEU A 12 8.26 -13.04 -3.94
N LEU A 13 7.03 -13.08 -4.41
CA LEU A 13 6.63 -13.87 -5.57
C LEU A 13 6.65 -13.07 -6.87
N LEU A 14 6.32 -11.78 -6.79
CA LEU A 14 6.31 -10.87 -7.93
C LEU A 14 6.55 -9.44 -7.47
N GLN A 15 7.32 -8.68 -8.23
CA GLN A 15 7.46 -7.23 -8.09
C GLN A 15 7.22 -6.55 -9.42
N ARG A 16 6.49 -5.44 -9.42
CA ARG A 16 6.26 -4.58 -10.59
C ARG A 16 6.27 -3.11 -10.17
N THR A 17 6.80 -2.26 -11.03
CA THR A 17 6.71 -0.81 -10.88
C THR A 17 5.69 -0.27 -11.88
N VAL A 18 4.73 0.49 -11.38
CA VAL A 18 3.81 1.29 -12.18
C VAL A 18 4.35 2.71 -12.19
N PRO A 19 4.67 3.30 -13.36
CA PRO A 19 5.22 4.66 -13.44
C PRO A 19 4.12 5.71 -13.24
N TYR A 20 3.38 5.56 -12.16
CA TYR A 20 2.27 6.41 -11.75
C TYR A 20 2.18 6.39 -10.22
N GLY A 21 1.91 7.51 -9.60
CA GLY A 21 1.85 7.64 -8.15
C GLY A 21 1.04 8.85 -7.71
N THR A 22 1.17 9.21 -6.46
CA THR A 22 0.42 10.26 -5.78
C THR A 22 0.49 11.62 -6.46
N ASN A 23 1.64 11.95 -7.09
CA ASN A 23 1.83 13.25 -7.75
C ASN A 23 0.76 13.56 -8.82
N ALA A 24 0.28 12.56 -9.54
CA ALA A 24 -0.75 12.79 -10.56
C ALA A 24 -2.07 13.23 -9.93
N VAL A 25 -2.44 12.63 -8.79
CA VAL A 25 -3.65 13.02 -8.06
C VAL A 25 -3.50 14.40 -7.42
N VAL A 26 -2.31 14.68 -6.88
CA VAL A 26 -2.00 16.01 -6.34
C VAL A 26 -2.14 17.09 -7.41
N THR A 27 -1.63 16.83 -8.62
CA THR A 27 -1.77 17.77 -9.75
C THR A 27 -3.23 18.05 -10.10
N GLU A 28 -4.07 17.03 -10.16
CA GLU A 28 -5.52 17.22 -10.42
C GLU A 28 -6.20 18.08 -9.36
N VAL A 29 -5.86 17.89 -8.07
CA VAL A 29 -6.40 18.72 -6.99
C VAL A 29 -5.85 20.14 -7.04
N MET A 30 -4.57 20.32 -7.38
CA MET A 30 -3.98 21.66 -7.61
C MET A 30 -4.75 22.43 -8.69
N ASP A 31 -4.99 21.78 -9.83
CA ASP A 31 -5.67 22.39 -10.98
C ASP A 31 -7.14 22.68 -10.67
N GLU A 32 -7.84 21.74 -10.03
CA GLU A 32 -9.27 21.91 -9.69
C GLU A 32 -9.49 23.04 -8.65
N LYS A 33 -8.61 23.11 -7.64
CA LYS A 33 -8.81 24.01 -6.48
C LYS A 33 -7.94 25.28 -6.51
N GLY A 34 -7.02 25.40 -7.47
CA GLY A 34 -6.13 26.56 -7.59
C GLY A 34 -5.16 26.70 -6.41
N VAL A 35 -4.68 25.58 -5.87
CA VAL A 35 -3.78 25.54 -4.70
C VAL A 35 -2.41 24.96 -5.04
N ASP A 36 -1.42 25.17 -4.15
CA ASP A 36 -0.11 24.56 -4.30
C ASP A 36 -0.12 23.05 -3.91
N ALA A 37 0.96 22.32 -4.26
CA ALA A 37 1.09 20.88 -4.04
C ALA A 37 1.00 20.49 -2.56
N THR A 38 1.55 21.29 -1.66
CA THR A 38 1.52 21.03 -0.21
C THR A 38 0.09 21.12 0.33
N THR A 39 -0.63 22.16 -0.09
CA THR A 39 -2.04 22.36 0.26
C THR A 39 -2.90 21.26 -0.34
N ALA A 40 -2.71 20.91 -1.61
CA ALA A 40 -3.43 19.81 -2.27
C ALA A 40 -3.24 18.47 -1.54
N MET A 41 -2.00 18.13 -1.15
CA MET A 41 -1.73 16.91 -0.38
C MET A 41 -2.40 16.97 1.00
N THR A 42 -2.35 18.11 1.67
CA THR A 42 -3.02 18.30 2.96
C THR A 42 -4.54 18.11 2.85
N LEU A 43 -5.16 18.62 1.79
CA LEU A 43 -6.58 18.40 1.51
C LEU A 43 -6.88 16.92 1.29
N LEU A 44 -6.10 16.24 0.47
CA LEU A 44 -6.25 14.79 0.18
C LEU A 44 -6.15 13.92 1.45
N GLN A 45 -5.32 14.33 2.42
CA GLN A 45 -5.13 13.58 3.67
C GLN A 45 -6.20 13.91 4.73
N ASN A 46 -6.72 15.13 4.75
CA ASN A 46 -7.64 15.58 5.79
C ASN A 46 -9.11 15.56 5.36
N GLU A 47 -9.40 15.72 4.06
CA GLU A 47 -10.73 15.71 3.51
C GLU A 47 -10.97 14.42 2.70
N ARG A 48 -12.21 13.93 2.67
CA ARG A 48 -12.58 12.76 1.87
C ARG A 48 -12.87 13.17 0.43
N LEU A 49 -11.84 13.58 -0.32
CA LEU A 49 -11.94 13.94 -1.72
C LEU A 49 -12.02 12.71 -2.64
N VAL A 50 -11.43 11.58 -2.21
CA VAL A 50 -11.45 10.33 -2.96
C VAL A 50 -12.67 9.50 -2.56
N THR A 51 -13.48 9.14 -3.56
CA THR A 51 -14.68 8.31 -3.45
C THR A 51 -14.40 6.89 -3.98
N VAL A 52 -15.41 6.11 -4.23
CA VAL A 52 -15.28 4.74 -4.75
C VAL A 52 -15.57 4.61 -6.24
N ASP A 53 -16.08 5.67 -6.88
CA ASP A 53 -16.38 5.73 -8.29
C ASP A 53 -15.44 6.73 -9.00
N PHE A 54 -14.76 6.27 -10.04
CA PHE A 54 -13.83 7.09 -10.82
C PHE A 54 -14.48 8.28 -11.52
N ASP A 55 -15.78 8.22 -11.75
CA ASP A 55 -16.52 9.27 -12.48
C ASP A 55 -17.10 10.35 -11.56
N ASP A 56 -16.97 10.18 -10.22
CA ASP A 56 -17.50 11.14 -9.26
C ASP A 56 -16.76 12.49 -9.29
N ASN A 57 -15.43 12.47 -9.44
CA ASN A 57 -14.60 13.68 -9.45
C ASN A 57 -13.20 13.43 -10.02
N ALA A 58 -12.48 14.50 -10.36
CA ALA A 58 -11.13 14.43 -10.97
C ALA A 58 -10.12 13.74 -10.06
N ALA A 59 -10.13 14.01 -8.75
CA ALA A 59 -9.20 13.40 -7.79
C ALA A 59 -9.34 11.87 -7.75
N THR A 60 -10.58 11.35 -7.76
CA THR A 60 -10.84 9.90 -7.82
C THR A 60 -10.48 9.34 -9.20
N GLY A 61 -10.86 10.05 -10.27
CA GLY A 61 -10.56 9.67 -11.65
C GLY A 61 -9.08 9.51 -11.93
N ALA A 62 -8.24 10.32 -11.29
CA ALA A 62 -6.78 10.25 -11.42
C ALA A 62 -6.21 8.89 -10.99
N PHE A 63 -6.86 8.16 -10.09
CA PHE A 63 -6.42 6.82 -9.70
C PHE A 63 -6.76 5.73 -10.72
N ARG A 64 -7.62 5.98 -11.69
CA ARG A 64 -8.08 4.98 -12.68
C ARG A 64 -6.92 4.24 -13.36
N TYR A 65 -5.92 5.00 -13.83
CA TYR A 65 -4.75 4.40 -14.49
C TYR A 65 -3.96 3.48 -13.56
N LEU A 66 -3.70 3.93 -12.32
CA LEU A 66 -2.96 3.15 -11.33
C LEU A 66 -3.70 1.84 -11.01
N ILE A 67 -4.97 1.95 -10.63
CA ILE A 67 -5.76 0.80 -10.17
C ILE A 67 -5.95 -0.22 -11.30
N ASN A 68 -6.19 0.23 -12.54
CA ASN A 68 -6.29 -0.66 -13.69
C ASN A 68 -4.97 -1.42 -13.95
N ASN A 69 -3.81 -0.76 -13.77
CA ASN A 69 -2.52 -1.45 -13.91
C ASN A 69 -2.28 -2.44 -12.77
N VAL A 70 -2.62 -2.09 -11.54
CA VAL A 70 -2.56 -3.00 -10.39
C VAL A 70 -3.46 -4.22 -10.65
N GLY A 71 -4.70 -4.01 -11.07
CA GLY A 71 -5.65 -5.07 -11.41
C GLY A 71 -5.09 -6.03 -12.46
N ARG A 72 -4.54 -5.51 -13.57
CA ARG A 72 -3.92 -6.35 -14.63
C ARG A 72 -2.76 -7.21 -14.10
N VAL A 73 -1.95 -6.67 -13.18
CA VAL A 73 -0.85 -7.45 -12.58
C VAL A 73 -1.38 -8.55 -11.67
N ILE A 74 -2.42 -8.25 -10.89
CA ILE A 74 -3.10 -9.23 -10.03
C ILE A 74 -3.74 -10.32 -10.89
N ASP A 75 -4.48 -9.96 -11.93
CA ASP A 75 -5.13 -10.91 -12.84
C ASP A 75 -4.10 -11.83 -13.52
N TYR A 76 -2.99 -11.24 -13.99
CA TYR A 76 -1.89 -12.03 -14.57
C TYR A 76 -1.31 -13.02 -13.56
N TYR A 77 -1.09 -12.59 -12.31
CA TYR A 77 -0.57 -13.46 -11.26
C TYR A 77 -1.54 -14.60 -10.95
N VAL A 78 -2.82 -14.30 -10.75
CA VAL A 78 -3.87 -15.28 -10.43
C VAL A 78 -4.04 -16.28 -11.58
N ALA A 79 -4.05 -15.81 -12.83
CA ALA A 79 -4.13 -16.70 -14.01
C ALA A 79 -2.97 -17.70 -14.08
N LYS A 80 -1.78 -17.32 -13.62
CA LYS A 80 -0.61 -18.21 -13.55
C LYS A 80 -0.56 -19.07 -12.28
N ASN A 81 -1.33 -18.73 -11.26
CA ASN A 81 -1.33 -19.36 -9.96
C ASN A 81 -2.76 -19.54 -9.43
N PRO A 82 -3.61 -20.37 -10.08
CA PRO A 82 -5.03 -20.46 -9.75
C PRO A 82 -5.29 -20.92 -8.30
N ASP A 83 -4.38 -21.71 -7.73
CA ASP A 83 -4.45 -22.17 -6.34
C ASP A 83 -3.87 -21.17 -5.32
N LYS A 84 -3.55 -19.97 -5.76
CA LYS A 84 -2.89 -18.95 -4.94
C LYS A 84 -3.57 -17.59 -5.10
N PRO A 85 -4.82 -17.42 -4.67
CA PRO A 85 -5.51 -16.13 -4.74
C PRO A 85 -4.77 -15.06 -3.93
N ILE A 86 -5.10 -13.81 -4.17
CA ILE A 86 -4.70 -12.68 -3.33
C ILE A 86 -5.78 -12.49 -2.26
N ASP A 87 -5.40 -12.57 -1.00
CA ASP A 87 -6.33 -12.46 0.13
C ASP A 87 -6.57 -10.99 0.52
N ASP A 88 -5.49 -10.21 0.63
CA ASP A 88 -5.53 -8.81 1.03
C ASP A 88 -4.59 -7.95 0.18
N VAL A 89 -4.91 -6.67 0.06
CA VAL A 89 -4.04 -5.61 -0.45
C VAL A 89 -3.66 -4.68 0.70
N PHE A 90 -2.38 -4.40 0.87
CA PHE A 90 -1.88 -3.42 1.84
C PHE A 90 -1.31 -2.21 1.13
N LEU A 91 -1.77 -1.03 1.52
CA LEU A 91 -1.28 0.24 1.00
C LEU A 91 -0.26 0.85 1.96
N THR A 92 0.84 1.34 1.42
CA THR A 92 1.92 1.99 2.17
C THR A 92 2.44 3.23 1.42
N GLY A 93 3.21 4.08 2.10
CA GLY A 93 3.75 5.31 1.52
C GLY A 93 2.75 6.48 1.58
N ASP A 94 3.15 7.63 1.03
CA ASP A 94 2.36 8.88 1.09
C ASP A 94 0.93 8.74 0.58
N GLY A 95 0.77 8.00 -0.50
CA GLY A 95 -0.54 7.76 -1.10
C GLY A 95 -1.50 6.99 -0.23
N ALA A 96 -1.00 6.16 0.70
CA ALA A 96 -1.83 5.40 1.63
C ALA A 96 -2.52 6.30 2.67
N LEU A 97 -2.03 7.53 2.87
CA LEU A 97 -2.61 8.51 3.79
C LEU A 97 -3.77 9.30 3.17
N ILE A 98 -4.01 9.16 1.87
CA ILE A 98 -5.13 9.81 1.19
C ILE A 98 -6.44 9.20 1.68
N ARG A 99 -7.33 10.04 2.22
CA ARG A 99 -8.60 9.56 2.79
C ARG A 99 -9.53 8.99 1.73
N GLY A 100 -9.97 7.74 1.95
CA GLY A 100 -10.86 7.02 1.05
C GLY A 100 -10.17 6.10 0.05
N ILE A 101 -8.82 6.14 -0.02
CA ILE A 101 -8.04 5.36 -0.98
C ILE A 101 -8.24 3.84 -0.79
N ASP A 102 -8.29 3.38 0.45
CA ASP A 102 -8.54 1.98 0.81
C ASP A 102 -9.90 1.49 0.30
N GLY A 103 -10.93 2.31 0.46
CA GLY A 103 -12.27 2.05 -0.06
C GLY A 103 -12.30 1.98 -1.59
N LEU A 104 -11.62 2.91 -2.27
CA LEU A 104 -11.52 2.91 -3.73
C LEU A 104 -10.82 1.64 -4.23
N PHE A 105 -9.65 1.30 -3.70
CA PHE A 105 -8.94 0.08 -4.08
C PHE A 105 -9.76 -1.17 -3.81
N LYS A 106 -10.41 -1.26 -2.63
CA LYS A 106 -11.26 -2.40 -2.27
C LYS A 106 -12.39 -2.63 -3.27
N ILE A 107 -13.10 -1.57 -3.64
CA ILE A 107 -14.23 -1.68 -4.57
C ILE A 107 -13.75 -2.00 -5.99
N GLN A 108 -12.74 -1.28 -6.47
CA GLN A 108 -12.29 -1.41 -7.85
C GLN A 108 -11.52 -2.71 -8.13
N LEU A 109 -10.79 -3.25 -7.15
CA LEU A 109 -10.09 -4.53 -7.29
C LEU A 109 -10.91 -5.73 -6.81
N ASN A 110 -12.02 -5.49 -6.11
CA ASN A 110 -12.82 -6.52 -5.43
C ASN A 110 -11.97 -7.40 -4.48
N ILE A 111 -10.98 -6.79 -3.81
CA ILE A 111 -10.09 -7.45 -2.85
C ILE A 111 -10.07 -6.60 -1.58
N GLN A 112 -10.08 -7.26 -0.41
CA GLN A 112 -9.98 -6.54 0.86
C GLN A 112 -8.69 -5.70 0.88
N THR A 113 -8.84 -4.39 1.08
CA THR A 113 -7.72 -3.44 1.08
C THR A 113 -7.62 -2.76 2.43
N LYS A 114 -6.39 -2.63 2.93
CA LYS A 114 -6.07 -2.05 4.23
C LYS A 114 -4.87 -1.12 4.11
N ILE A 115 -4.85 -0.07 4.92
CA ILE A 115 -3.65 0.76 5.10
C ILE A 115 -2.75 0.02 6.10
N MET A 116 -1.46 -0.06 5.82
CA MET A 116 -0.50 -0.64 6.74
C MET A 116 -0.12 0.40 7.81
N ASP A 117 -0.91 0.42 8.88
CA ASP A 117 -0.83 1.38 9.98
C ASP A 117 -0.03 0.86 11.20
N SER A 118 0.48 -0.37 11.13
CA SER A 118 1.17 -1.01 12.24
C SER A 118 2.24 -1.99 11.79
N LEU A 119 3.26 -2.14 12.64
CA LEU A 119 4.41 -3.02 12.43
C LEU A 119 4.45 -4.07 13.55
N TYR A 120 3.50 -5.00 13.53
CA TYR A 120 3.23 -5.96 14.62
C TYR A 120 4.44 -6.79 15.04
N ASN A 121 5.36 -7.09 14.13
CA ASN A 121 6.51 -7.96 14.39
C ASN A 121 7.82 -7.19 14.65
N VAL A 122 7.77 -5.85 14.71
CA VAL A 122 8.95 -5.02 14.98
C VAL A 122 8.89 -4.51 16.41
N LYS A 123 9.90 -4.84 17.20
CA LYS A 123 10.07 -4.29 18.54
C LYS A 123 10.98 -3.07 18.45
N PHE A 124 10.47 -1.95 18.90
CA PHE A 124 11.22 -0.70 18.98
C PHE A 124 11.80 -0.52 20.38
N ASP A 125 12.95 0.18 20.47
CA ASP A 125 13.48 0.61 21.75
C ASP A 125 12.43 1.51 22.44
N PRO A 126 12.11 1.28 23.73
CA PRO A 126 11.14 2.10 24.48
C PRO A 126 11.45 3.60 24.52
N LYS A 127 12.68 4.00 24.20
CA LYS A 127 13.10 5.40 24.09
C LYS A 127 12.67 6.08 22.80
N ILE A 128 12.21 5.29 21.79
CA ILE A 128 11.76 5.84 20.52
C ILE A 128 10.29 6.21 20.66
N ASP A 129 9.98 7.48 20.52
CA ASP A 129 8.60 7.96 20.48
C ASP A 129 7.98 7.68 19.10
N LEU A 130 7.29 6.56 18.99
CA LEU A 130 6.60 6.15 17.76
C LEU A 130 5.43 7.05 17.37
N LYS A 131 4.98 7.94 18.26
CA LYS A 131 3.91 8.90 17.93
C LYS A 131 4.38 9.96 16.92
N ILE A 132 5.69 10.15 16.81
CA ILE A 132 6.31 11.10 15.87
C ILE A 132 6.39 10.49 14.45
N TYR A 133 6.38 9.15 14.35
CA TYR A 133 6.58 8.45 13.09
C TYR A 133 5.32 7.70 12.68
N ASN A 134 4.75 8.06 11.53
CA ASN A 134 3.65 7.26 10.96
C ASN A 134 4.22 5.91 10.45
N PRO A 135 3.68 4.75 10.88
CA PRO A 135 4.14 3.43 10.47
C PRO A 135 4.19 3.23 8.95
N VAL A 136 3.32 3.90 8.21
CA VAL A 136 3.26 3.91 6.73
C VAL A 136 4.62 4.23 6.09
N TYR A 137 5.45 5.08 6.74
CA TYR A 137 6.77 5.47 6.25
C TYR A 137 7.90 4.54 6.72
N LEU A 138 7.66 3.72 7.73
CA LEU A 138 8.73 2.95 8.38
C LEU A 138 9.05 1.63 7.69
N ILE A 139 8.15 1.12 6.83
CA ILE A 139 8.27 -0.20 6.21
C ILE A 139 9.55 -0.32 5.37
N SER A 140 9.76 0.63 4.46
CA SER A 140 10.92 0.62 3.56
C SER A 140 12.25 0.81 4.30
N PRO A 141 12.44 1.81 5.20
CA PRO A 141 13.68 1.95 5.95
C PRO A 141 13.94 0.79 6.91
N ILE A 142 12.93 0.20 7.52
CA ILE A 142 13.09 -0.99 8.37
C ILE A 142 13.52 -2.18 7.53
N GLY A 143 12.88 -2.44 6.39
CA GLY A 143 13.29 -3.50 5.47
C GLY A 143 14.75 -3.33 5.00
N ALA A 144 15.16 -2.11 4.68
CA ALA A 144 16.52 -1.79 4.31
C ALA A 144 17.54 -1.99 5.46
N ALA A 145 17.15 -1.69 6.70
CA ALA A 145 18.00 -1.87 7.87
C ALA A 145 18.23 -3.36 8.19
N PHE A 146 17.25 -4.22 7.94
CA PHE A 146 17.39 -5.66 8.17
C PHE A 146 18.11 -6.40 7.03
N ALA A 147 18.09 -5.89 5.81
CA ALA A 147 18.71 -6.55 4.66
C ALA A 147 20.22 -6.86 4.85
N PRO A 148 21.07 -5.94 5.38
CA PRO A 148 22.49 -6.21 5.60
C PRO A 148 22.76 -7.23 6.70
N MET A 149 21.81 -7.43 7.61
CA MET A 149 21.96 -8.37 8.74
C MET A 149 21.69 -9.82 8.34
N GLY A 150 21.41 -10.09 7.05
CA GLY A 150 21.04 -11.43 6.59
C GLY A 150 19.76 -11.96 7.25
N PHE A 151 18.91 -11.05 7.74
CA PHE A 151 17.65 -11.42 8.37
C PHE A 151 16.78 -12.21 7.40
N ARG A 152 16.52 -13.46 7.75
CA ARG A 152 15.56 -14.32 7.04
C ARG A 152 14.32 -14.47 7.91
N PRO A 153 13.17 -13.94 7.50
CA PRO A 153 11.92 -14.03 8.28
C PRO A 153 11.54 -15.46 8.68
N SER A 154 11.95 -16.46 7.88
CA SER A 154 11.73 -17.89 8.16
C SER A 154 12.41 -18.43 9.43
N GLU A 155 13.37 -17.69 9.99
CA GLU A 155 14.09 -18.09 11.21
C GLU A 155 13.38 -17.63 12.49
N VAL A 156 12.37 -16.79 12.39
CA VAL A 156 11.52 -16.40 13.52
C VAL A 156 10.52 -17.51 13.80
N LYS A 157 10.93 -18.55 14.53
CA LYS A 157 10.01 -19.55 15.06
C LYS A 157 9.01 -18.85 15.95
N SER A 158 7.73 -18.81 15.52
CA SER A 158 6.64 -18.36 16.39
C SER A 158 6.58 -19.32 17.59
N LYS A 159 6.78 -18.81 18.78
CA LYS A 159 6.61 -19.56 20.03
C LYS A 159 5.14 -19.76 20.42
N THR A 160 4.22 -19.42 19.56
CA THR A 160 2.78 -19.64 19.75
C THR A 160 2.35 -20.76 18.81
N GLY A 161 2.09 -21.92 19.39
CA GLY A 161 1.49 -23.07 18.70
C GLY A 161 0.07 -22.73 18.23
N GLY A 162 -0.05 -22.19 17.08
CA GLY A 162 -1.29 -21.97 16.33
C GLY A 162 -0.95 -22.16 14.87
N ASN A 163 -1.77 -22.98 14.21
CA ASN A 163 -1.73 -23.20 12.77
C ASN A 163 -2.06 -21.87 12.08
N THR A 164 -1.09 -21.01 11.92
CA THR A 164 -1.25 -19.76 11.17
C THR A 164 -0.97 -20.10 9.71
N GLU A 165 -2.04 -20.34 8.97
CA GLU A 165 -2.04 -20.22 7.52
C GLU A 165 -1.58 -18.80 7.20
N TYR A 166 -0.35 -18.65 6.70
CA TYR A 166 0.20 -17.35 6.35
C TYR A 166 -0.58 -16.82 5.15
N ALA A 167 -1.35 -15.77 5.40
CA ALA A 167 -2.10 -15.06 4.38
C ALA A 167 -1.16 -14.57 3.26
N LYS A 168 -1.65 -14.58 2.02
CA LYS A 168 -0.96 -14.05 0.86
C LYS A 168 -1.28 -12.58 0.73
N TYR A 169 -0.28 -11.74 0.71
CA TYR A 169 -0.47 -10.29 0.68
C TYR A 169 0.06 -9.69 -0.61
N CYS A 170 -0.69 -8.73 -1.13
CA CYS A 170 -0.24 -7.81 -2.13
C CYS A 170 -0.02 -6.45 -1.45
N ALA A 171 1.19 -5.93 -1.49
CA ALA A 171 1.50 -4.62 -0.93
C ALA A 171 1.81 -3.63 -2.05
N ALA A 172 1.08 -2.53 -2.08
CA ALA A 172 1.33 -1.41 -2.98
C ALA A 172 1.95 -0.25 -2.18
N ALA A 173 3.21 0.07 -2.47
CA ALA A 173 3.87 1.25 -1.94
C ALA A 173 3.68 2.41 -2.93
N MET A 174 2.93 3.42 -2.52
CA MET A 174 2.61 4.60 -3.31
C MET A 174 3.44 5.78 -2.81
N GLY A 175 4.34 6.26 -3.66
CA GLY A 175 5.16 7.44 -3.43
C GLY A 175 5.09 8.44 -4.58
#